data_cfe74e438e12f9e3c5b82432fe034c7a
#
_entry.id   cfe74e438e12f9e3c5b82432fe034c7a
#
_cell.length_a   1.000
_cell.length_b   1.000
_cell.length_c   1.000
_cell.angle_alpha   90.00
_cell.angle_beta   90.00
_cell.angle_gamma   90.00
#
_symmetry.space_group_name_H-M   'P 1'
#
loop_
_entity.id
_entity.type
_entity.pdbx_description
1 polymer ?
#
loop_
_entity_poly.entity_id
_entity_poly.type
_entity_poly.pdbx_seq_one_letter_code
_entity_poly.pdbx_strand_id
1 'polypeptide(L)'
;MLFKKHEKVVTEFVPTFLKEDRSALRKIHEIISRAKNHIYIIYPWITLGEEFIIPFENALSVNEDIEVYLITKLEREDVFRRLHQLEDVERWKSIFGDNLSIKYNNSIHAKMIIVDDKEMIVGSSNLTGSGLGSPREYEGKPQIEANIYTNDPNAIKDAVGFFVRLWSHKASNEYKDDEYVLSCKSYGLSGIYQRFRKDFQNIIKNEEIEMFPDGTVKFKGILAYRDNDKAYITGKHRKDIAIKFIGNNRNLQSSKIGEEFEISGKPGKLDGFKEFTLRGVSTINQEVSIRNLKSGLSQLKVDAEVIEIENILELETKGGKKRLTLVNIKDNTGNVLLELWDDVIPQEKIRNGIHLEIKNAYTKLYNGEIRLGLQKHNGEIKFKRIEG
;
A
#
# COMPACT_ATOMS: atom_id res chain seq x y z
N MET A 1 -18.56 -6.11 44.15
CA MET A 1 -18.17 -7.28 43.32
C MET A 1 -18.70 -6.99 41.91
N LEU A 2 -17.84 -6.54 40.99
CA LEU A 2 -18.19 -6.42 39.58
C LEU A 2 -18.15 -7.82 38.98
N PHE A 3 -19.29 -8.38 38.61
CA PHE A 3 -19.37 -9.59 37.82
C PHE A 3 -18.62 -9.36 36.48
N LYS A 4 -17.44 -9.96 36.34
CA LYS A 4 -16.82 -10.09 35.00
C LYS A 4 -17.81 -10.87 34.15
N LYS A 5 -18.43 -10.20 33.19
CA LYS A 5 -19.21 -10.84 32.14
C LYS A 5 -18.24 -11.82 31.43
N HIS A 6 -18.40 -13.12 31.69
CA HIS A 6 -17.68 -14.15 30.92
C HIS A 6 -18.14 -13.99 29.48
N GLU A 7 -17.27 -13.55 28.60
CA GLU A 7 -17.55 -13.56 27.16
C GLU A 7 -17.82 -15.02 26.76
N LYS A 8 -18.90 -15.22 26.01
CA LYS A 8 -19.30 -16.54 25.55
C LYS A 8 -18.23 -17.05 24.59
N VAL A 9 -17.67 -18.23 24.88
CA VAL A 9 -16.78 -18.90 23.94
C VAL A 9 -17.56 -19.29 22.69
N VAL A 10 -17.05 -18.89 21.54
CA VAL A 10 -17.63 -19.14 20.22
C VAL A 10 -16.59 -19.83 19.36
N THR A 11 -17.01 -20.90 18.67
CA THR A 11 -16.25 -21.50 17.58
C THR A 11 -17.18 -21.60 16.38
N GLU A 12 -16.76 -21.06 15.25
CA GLU A 12 -17.58 -20.90 14.06
C GLU A 12 -16.83 -21.40 12.82
N PHE A 13 -17.50 -22.18 11.98
CA PHE A 13 -16.98 -22.57 10.68
C PHE A 13 -17.21 -21.44 9.68
N VAL A 14 -16.15 -20.94 9.07
CA VAL A 14 -16.17 -19.77 8.16
C VAL A 14 -15.55 -20.16 6.80
N PRO A 15 -16.35 -20.69 5.88
CA PRO A 15 -15.86 -21.14 4.58
C PRO A 15 -15.55 -19.97 3.63
N THR A 16 -14.77 -20.31 2.60
CA THR A 16 -14.85 -19.65 1.30
C THR A 16 -15.38 -20.67 0.29
N PHE A 17 -16.45 -20.37 -0.39
CA PHE A 17 -16.99 -21.23 -1.43
C PHE A 17 -17.10 -20.45 -2.74
N LEU A 18 -16.02 -20.49 -3.50
CA LEU A 18 -15.87 -19.73 -4.74
C LEU A 18 -16.12 -18.22 -4.51
N LYS A 19 -16.97 -17.60 -5.33
CA LYS A 19 -17.46 -16.22 -5.14
C LYS A 19 -18.77 -16.14 -4.35
N GLU A 20 -19.43 -17.27 -4.16
CA GLU A 20 -20.78 -17.36 -3.61
C GLU A 20 -20.81 -17.18 -2.10
N ASP A 21 -19.82 -17.75 -1.40
CA ASP A 21 -19.67 -17.56 0.05
C ASP A 21 -18.26 -17.10 0.40
N ARG A 22 -18.20 -15.89 0.94
CA ARG A 22 -16.97 -15.21 1.37
C ARG A 22 -16.95 -15.01 2.89
N SER A 23 -17.49 -15.97 3.64
CA SER A 23 -17.59 -15.89 5.11
C SER A 23 -16.23 -15.69 5.77
N ALA A 24 -15.19 -16.37 5.29
CA ALA A 24 -13.83 -16.19 5.79
C ALA A 24 -13.34 -14.74 5.66
N LEU A 25 -13.54 -14.12 4.50
CA LEU A 25 -13.15 -12.74 4.27
C LEU A 25 -13.93 -11.77 5.17
N ARG A 26 -15.24 -11.93 5.28
CA ARG A 26 -16.08 -11.11 6.18
C ARG A 26 -15.63 -11.22 7.62
N LYS A 27 -15.33 -12.44 8.08
CA LYS A 27 -14.84 -12.68 9.46
C LYS A 27 -13.46 -12.04 9.69
N ILE A 28 -12.55 -12.15 8.72
CA ILE A 28 -11.25 -11.46 8.78
C ILE A 28 -11.44 -9.95 8.92
N HIS A 29 -12.32 -9.36 8.11
CA HIS A 29 -12.63 -7.93 8.19
C HIS A 29 -13.19 -7.55 9.56
N GLU A 30 -14.11 -8.37 10.09
CA GLU A 30 -14.74 -8.14 11.37
C GLU A 30 -13.72 -8.13 12.53
N ILE A 31 -12.86 -9.15 12.62
CA ILE A 31 -11.88 -9.23 13.72
C ILE A 31 -10.78 -8.18 13.61
N ILE A 32 -10.29 -7.89 12.42
CA ILE A 32 -9.28 -6.85 12.21
C ILE A 32 -9.82 -5.47 12.56
N SER A 33 -11.05 -5.15 12.13
CA SER A 33 -11.68 -3.85 12.43
C SER A 33 -11.88 -3.60 13.93
N ARG A 34 -11.82 -4.64 14.77
CA ARG A 34 -11.92 -4.55 16.23
C ARG A 34 -10.58 -4.51 16.95
N ALA A 35 -9.48 -4.65 16.22
CA ALA A 35 -8.13 -4.64 16.81
C ALA A 35 -7.88 -3.36 17.61
N LYS A 36 -7.19 -3.52 18.74
CA LYS A 36 -6.86 -2.40 19.64
C LYS A 36 -5.37 -2.32 19.97
N ASN A 37 -4.67 -3.44 19.96
CA ASN A 37 -3.28 -3.48 20.39
C ASN A 37 -2.36 -4.10 19.35
N HIS A 38 -2.65 -5.34 18.91
CA HIS A 38 -1.78 -6.02 17.97
C HIS A 38 -2.50 -7.07 17.12
N ILE A 39 -1.91 -7.33 15.95
CA ILE A 39 -2.39 -8.35 15.02
C ILE A 39 -1.23 -9.23 14.60
N TYR A 40 -1.33 -10.54 14.86
CA TYR A 40 -0.37 -11.54 14.39
C TYR A 40 -0.90 -12.23 13.14
N ILE A 41 -0.08 -12.28 12.09
CA ILE A 41 -0.45 -12.79 10.78
C ILE A 41 0.59 -13.82 10.33
N ILE A 42 0.14 -15.03 9.98
CA ILE A 42 0.96 -16.06 9.34
C ILE A 42 0.28 -16.48 8.06
N TYR A 43 0.89 -16.17 6.92
CA TYR A 43 0.42 -16.61 5.62
C TYR A 43 1.58 -16.85 4.66
N PRO A 44 1.64 -18.02 3.99
CA PRO A 44 2.72 -18.31 3.06
C PRO A 44 2.62 -17.43 1.80
N TRP A 45 1.43 -17.14 1.32
CA TRP A 45 1.21 -16.32 0.13
C TRP A 45 0.21 -15.21 0.42
N ILE A 46 0.57 -14.03 0.00
CA ILE A 46 -0.17 -12.80 0.22
C ILE A 46 -0.30 -12.09 -1.12
N THR A 47 -1.54 -11.87 -1.55
CA THR A 47 -1.88 -10.98 -2.65
C THR A 47 -2.99 -10.04 -2.19
N LEU A 48 -2.63 -8.85 -1.81
CA LEU A 48 -3.51 -7.94 -1.09
C LEU A 48 -4.20 -6.98 -2.04
N GLY A 49 -5.50 -7.17 -2.20
CA GLY A 49 -6.38 -6.19 -2.81
C GLY A 49 -6.76 -5.08 -1.84
N GLU A 50 -7.39 -4.05 -2.35
CA GLU A 50 -7.93 -2.95 -1.54
C GLU A 50 -8.88 -3.46 -0.44
N GLU A 51 -9.63 -4.52 -0.72
CA GLU A 51 -10.53 -5.15 0.24
C GLU A 51 -9.84 -5.56 1.55
N PHE A 52 -8.54 -5.90 1.52
CA PHE A 52 -7.78 -6.26 2.71
C PHE A 52 -7.20 -5.06 3.45
N ILE A 53 -6.98 -3.98 2.76
CA ILE A 53 -6.37 -2.78 3.33
C ILE A 53 -7.39 -2.01 4.16
N ILE A 54 -8.63 -1.93 3.67
CA ILE A 54 -9.71 -1.16 4.31
C ILE A 54 -9.93 -1.54 5.80
N PRO A 55 -10.02 -2.81 6.22
CA PRO A 55 -10.19 -3.14 7.64
C PRO A 55 -9.01 -2.68 8.51
N PHE A 56 -7.79 -2.76 8.00
CA PHE A 56 -6.61 -2.28 8.72
C PHE A 56 -6.59 -0.76 8.80
N GLU A 57 -6.91 -0.04 7.73
CA GLU A 57 -7.04 1.41 7.75
C GLU A 57 -8.12 1.84 8.76
N ASN A 58 -9.25 1.13 8.81
CA ASN A 58 -10.30 1.39 9.79
C ASN A 58 -9.82 1.14 11.22
N ALA A 59 -9.10 0.06 11.49
CA ALA A 59 -8.54 -0.21 12.81
C ALA A 59 -7.52 0.86 13.22
N LEU A 60 -6.59 1.22 12.34
CA LEU A 60 -5.61 2.29 12.56
C LEU A 60 -6.27 3.65 12.73
N SER A 61 -7.43 3.91 12.10
CA SER A 61 -8.17 5.16 12.28
C SER A 61 -8.70 5.34 13.69
N VAL A 62 -8.93 4.24 14.40
CA VAL A 62 -9.39 4.23 15.79
C VAL A 62 -8.22 4.24 16.77
N ASN A 63 -7.14 3.55 16.44
CA ASN A 63 -5.92 3.50 17.24
C ASN A 63 -4.68 3.36 16.32
N GLU A 64 -3.90 4.41 16.20
CA GLU A 64 -2.70 4.45 15.37
C GLU A 64 -1.51 3.62 15.94
N ASP A 65 -1.61 3.21 17.21
CA ASP A 65 -0.56 2.43 17.90
C ASP A 65 -0.71 0.91 17.69
N ILE A 66 -1.65 0.45 16.85
CA ILE A 66 -1.79 -1.00 16.58
C ILE A 66 -0.54 -1.54 15.91
N GLU A 67 0.09 -2.52 16.54
CA GLU A 67 1.25 -3.23 16.00
C GLU A 67 0.82 -4.43 15.15
N VAL A 68 1.41 -4.57 13.98
CA VAL A 68 1.16 -5.70 13.07
C VAL A 68 2.44 -6.52 12.89
N TYR A 69 2.35 -7.81 13.15
CA TYR A 69 3.45 -8.77 13.02
C TYR A 69 3.11 -9.79 11.95
N LEU A 70 3.85 -9.79 10.87
CA LEU A 70 3.63 -10.64 9.71
C LEU A 70 4.75 -11.65 9.52
N ILE A 71 4.41 -12.95 9.40
CA ILE A 71 5.34 -13.98 8.93
C ILE A 71 4.80 -14.53 7.60
N THR A 72 5.63 -14.49 6.57
CA THR A 72 5.28 -14.98 5.23
C THR A 72 6.38 -15.85 4.63
N LYS A 73 6.15 -16.49 3.50
CA LYS A 73 7.21 -17.06 2.67
C LYS A 73 7.85 -16.01 1.80
N LEU A 74 9.08 -16.24 1.44
CA LEU A 74 9.78 -15.45 0.43
C LEU A 74 10.67 -16.37 -0.41
N GLU A 75 10.04 -17.14 -1.30
CA GLU A 75 10.75 -17.98 -2.25
C GLU A 75 10.80 -17.31 -3.62
N ARG A 76 11.98 -17.34 -4.26
CA ARG A 76 12.19 -16.72 -5.58
C ARG A 76 11.18 -17.22 -6.61
N GLU A 77 10.89 -18.51 -6.60
CA GLU A 77 9.96 -19.13 -7.54
C GLU A 77 8.51 -18.67 -7.33
N ASP A 78 8.09 -18.54 -6.05
CA ASP A 78 6.76 -18.05 -5.72
C ASP A 78 6.58 -16.60 -6.15
N VAL A 79 7.61 -15.77 -5.95
CA VAL A 79 7.63 -14.38 -6.40
C VAL A 79 7.62 -14.30 -7.93
N PHE A 80 8.42 -15.13 -8.60
CA PHE A 80 8.46 -15.22 -10.07
C PHE A 80 7.10 -15.62 -10.67
N ARG A 81 6.41 -16.58 -10.05
CA ARG A 81 5.07 -17.02 -10.45
C ARG A 81 3.96 -16.09 -10.00
N ARG A 82 4.25 -15.05 -9.24
CA ARG A 82 3.28 -14.12 -8.63
C ARG A 82 2.31 -14.80 -7.65
N LEU A 83 2.70 -15.89 -7.04
CA LEU A 83 1.97 -16.47 -5.90
C LEU A 83 2.10 -15.58 -4.68
N HIS A 84 3.21 -14.86 -4.58
CA HIS A 84 3.48 -13.85 -3.57
C HIS A 84 3.85 -12.53 -4.26
N GLN A 85 3.18 -11.44 -3.88
CA GLN A 85 3.38 -10.13 -4.51
C GLN A 85 4.08 -9.19 -3.55
N LEU A 86 5.35 -8.93 -3.84
CA LEU A 86 6.19 -8.07 -3.01
C LEU A 86 5.73 -6.61 -3.05
N GLU A 87 5.13 -6.16 -4.15
CA GLU A 87 4.55 -4.83 -4.25
C GLU A 87 3.39 -4.62 -3.26
N ASP A 88 2.62 -5.68 -2.94
CA ASP A 88 1.59 -5.60 -1.91
C ASP A 88 2.21 -5.52 -0.51
N VAL A 89 3.32 -6.22 -0.26
CA VAL A 89 4.08 -6.14 1.01
C VAL A 89 4.66 -4.73 1.20
N GLU A 90 5.24 -4.15 0.16
CA GLU A 90 5.77 -2.78 0.23
C GLU A 90 4.64 -1.75 0.44
N ARG A 91 3.46 -1.97 -0.13
CA ARG A 91 2.29 -1.14 0.13
C ARG A 91 1.87 -1.20 1.62
N TRP A 92 1.89 -2.38 2.23
CA TRP A 92 1.64 -2.51 3.66
C TRP A 92 2.65 -1.73 4.49
N LYS A 93 3.93 -1.85 4.18
CA LYS A 93 4.99 -1.06 4.84
C LYS A 93 4.72 0.44 4.74
N SER A 94 4.17 0.92 3.62
CA SER A 94 3.84 2.33 3.46
C SER A 94 2.64 2.79 4.27
N ILE A 95 1.69 1.89 4.57
CA ILE A 95 0.46 2.18 5.34
C ILE A 95 0.75 2.14 6.85
N PHE A 96 1.42 1.08 7.29
CA PHE A 96 1.66 0.83 8.72
C PHE A 96 2.92 1.50 9.25
N GLY A 97 3.86 1.88 8.37
CA GLY A 97 5.12 2.48 8.81
C GLY A 97 5.88 1.60 9.80
N ASP A 98 6.27 2.19 10.93
CA ASP A 98 7.04 1.52 11.98
C ASP A 98 6.20 0.50 12.79
N ASN A 99 4.87 0.54 12.66
CA ASN A 99 3.98 -0.40 13.34
C ASN A 99 3.91 -1.77 12.66
N LEU A 100 4.53 -1.94 11.50
CA LEU A 100 4.59 -3.21 10.79
C LEU A 100 5.96 -3.87 10.91
N SER A 101 6.00 -5.00 11.57
CA SER A 101 7.16 -5.89 11.61
C SER A 101 6.94 -7.09 10.70
N ILE A 102 7.88 -7.37 9.80
CA ILE A 102 7.77 -8.48 8.85
C ILE A 102 8.96 -9.40 8.99
N LYS A 103 8.67 -10.70 9.05
CA LYS A 103 9.65 -11.78 8.89
C LYS A 103 9.24 -12.73 7.77
N TYR A 104 10.22 -13.42 7.19
CA TYR A 104 9.95 -14.51 6.27
C TYR A 104 10.56 -15.82 6.76
N ASN A 105 9.83 -16.90 6.48
CA ASN A 105 10.27 -18.27 6.78
C ASN A 105 9.72 -19.21 5.69
N ASN A 106 10.61 -19.80 4.89
CA ASN A 106 10.22 -20.58 3.73
C ASN A 106 9.65 -21.98 4.07
N SER A 107 9.68 -22.36 5.34
CA SER A 107 9.07 -23.62 5.80
C SER A 107 7.62 -23.48 6.24
N ILE A 108 7.05 -22.27 6.29
CA ILE A 108 5.67 -22.10 6.74
C ILE A 108 4.66 -22.56 5.70
N HIS A 109 3.57 -23.15 6.19
CA HIS A 109 2.35 -23.41 5.41
C HIS A 109 1.08 -23.11 6.25
N ALA A 110 1.25 -22.64 7.47
CA ALA A 110 0.16 -22.19 8.33
C ALA A 110 -0.51 -20.94 7.76
N LYS A 111 -1.81 -20.82 8.03
CA LYS A 111 -2.64 -19.69 7.63
C LYS A 111 -3.47 -19.27 8.82
N MET A 112 -3.13 -18.14 9.42
CA MET A 112 -3.70 -17.73 10.69
C MET A 112 -3.61 -16.23 10.89
N ILE A 113 -4.66 -15.66 11.47
CA ILE A 113 -4.69 -14.29 12.02
C ILE A 113 -5.14 -14.39 13.48
N ILE A 114 -4.41 -13.74 14.37
CA ILE A 114 -4.79 -13.57 15.78
C ILE A 114 -4.88 -12.07 16.05
N VAL A 115 -5.94 -11.65 16.72
CA VAL A 115 -6.17 -10.24 17.08
C VAL A 115 -6.25 -10.10 18.60
N ASP A 116 -5.41 -9.24 19.16
CA ASP A 116 -5.40 -8.82 20.59
C ASP A 116 -5.34 -9.98 21.59
N ASP A 117 -4.83 -11.17 21.20
CA ASP A 117 -4.86 -12.41 22.00
C ASP A 117 -6.29 -12.83 22.44
N LYS A 118 -7.30 -12.44 21.65
CA LYS A 118 -8.72 -12.65 21.97
C LYS A 118 -9.52 -13.37 20.90
N GLU A 119 -9.12 -13.23 19.65
CA GLU A 119 -9.84 -13.76 18.51
C GLU A 119 -8.84 -14.34 17.50
N MET A 120 -9.22 -15.42 16.86
CA MET A 120 -8.39 -16.09 15.87
C MET A 120 -9.22 -16.63 14.72
N ILE A 121 -8.67 -16.55 13.52
CA ILE A 121 -9.10 -17.34 12.37
C ILE A 121 -7.93 -18.17 11.87
N VAL A 122 -8.15 -19.45 11.64
CA VAL A 122 -7.15 -20.40 11.14
C VAL A 122 -7.81 -21.36 10.16
N GLY A 123 -7.09 -21.75 9.10
CA GLY A 123 -7.64 -22.67 8.12
C GLY A 123 -6.79 -22.89 6.89
N SER A 124 -7.46 -23.19 5.78
CA SER A 124 -6.80 -23.47 4.51
C SER A 124 -6.67 -22.27 3.58
N SER A 125 -7.52 -21.24 3.72
CA SER A 125 -7.46 -20.04 2.87
C SER A 125 -6.12 -19.33 2.95
N ASN A 126 -5.52 -19.04 1.79
CA ASN A 126 -4.42 -18.08 1.73
C ASN A 126 -4.96 -16.66 1.79
N LEU A 127 -4.13 -15.71 2.20
CA LEU A 127 -4.46 -14.28 2.19
C LEU A 127 -4.32 -13.72 0.76
N THR A 128 -5.08 -14.32 -0.14
CA THR A 128 -5.10 -14.04 -1.57
C THR A 128 -6.54 -13.89 -2.05
N GLY A 129 -6.73 -13.17 -3.14
CA GLY A 129 -8.06 -13.04 -3.73
C GLY A 129 -8.67 -14.40 -4.10
N SER A 130 -7.88 -15.34 -4.63
CA SER A 130 -8.34 -16.70 -4.92
C SER A 130 -8.79 -17.45 -3.66
N GLY A 131 -8.02 -17.39 -2.58
CA GLY A 131 -8.32 -18.06 -1.32
C GLY A 131 -9.50 -17.47 -0.55
N LEU A 132 -9.88 -16.24 -0.85
CA LEU A 132 -10.94 -15.51 -0.16
C LEU A 132 -12.13 -15.15 -1.05
N GLY A 133 -12.22 -15.78 -2.23
CA GLY A 133 -13.37 -15.65 -3.14
C GLY A 133 -13.41 -14.35 -3.95
N SER A 134 -12.34 -13.59 -4.00
CA SER A 134 -12.21 -12.32 -4.76
C SER A 134 -10.92 -12.28 -5.57
N PRO A 135 -10.72 -13.21 -6.52
CA PRO A 135 -9.49 -13.28 -7.29
C PRO A 135 -9.35 -12.05 -8.18
N ARG A 136 -8.13 -11.52 -8.22
CA ARG A 136 -7.71 -10.59 -9.25
C ARG A 136 -7.58 -11.31 -10.59
N GLU A 137 -7.57 -10.58 -11.70
CA GLU A 137 -7.54 -11.14 -13.07
C GLU A 137 -6.40 -12.17 -13.29
N TYR A 138 -5.28 -12.00 -12.61
CA TYR A 138 -4.09 -12.87 -12.75
C TYR A 138 -3.98 -13.96 -11.67
N GLU A 139 -4.86 -14.01 -10.67
CA GLU A 139 -4.80 -14.97 -9.56
C GLU A 139 -5.46 -16.32 -9.87
N GLY A 140 -6.07 -16.45 -11.02
CA GLY A 140 -6.78 -17.66 -11.38
C GLY A 140 -8.22 -17.69 -10.85
N LYS A 141 -8.76 -18.91 -10.62
CA LYS A 141 -10.15 -19.09 -10.19
C LYS A 141 -10.28 -18.99 -8.67
N PRO A 142 -11.45 -18.54 -8.16
CA PRO A 142 -11.77 -18.64 -6.73
C PRO A 142 -11.67 -20.09 -6.27
N GLN A 143 -11.24 -20.28 -5.03
CA GLN A 143 -11.06 -21.60 -4.41
C GLN A 143 -12.21 -21.92 -3.44
N ILE A 144 -12.29 -23.19 -3.06
CA ILE A 144 -13.13 -23.64 -1.95
C ILE A 144 -12.21 -23.93 -0.78
N GLU A 145 -12.44 -23.23 0.33
CA GLU A 145 -11.56 -23.26 1.50
C GLU A 145 -12.37 -23.40 2.79
N ALA A 146 -11.73 -23.96 3.80
CA ALA A 146 -12.33 -24.21 5.11
C ALA A 146 -11.52 -23.54 6.21
N ASN A 147 -12.18 -22.71 7.01
CA ASN A 147 -11.54 -22.03 8.13
C ASN A 147 -12.41 -22.11 9.37
N ILE A 148 -11.77 -21.94 10.52
CA ILE A 148 -12.41 -21.86 11.83
C ILE A 148 -12.05 -20.51 12.44
N TYR A 149 -13.07 -19.79 12.87
CA TYR A 149 -12.95 -18.68 13.80
C TYR A 149 -13.18 -19.18 15.22
N THR A 150 -12.43 -18.66 16.19
CA THR A 150 -12.68 -18.91 17.61
C THR A 150 -12.20 -17.76 18.48
N ASN A 151 -12.88 -17.58 19.63
CA ASN A 151 -12.45 -16.76 20.75
C ASN A 151 -12.18 -17.62 22.00
N ASP A 152 -11.91 -18.93 21.86
CA ASP A 152 -11.51 -19.80 22.96
C ASP A 152 -10.13 -19.38 23.50
N PRO A 153 -10.05 -18.95 24.79
CA PRO A 153 -8.81 -18.44 25.35
C PRO A 153 -7.67 -19.48 25.37
N ASN A 154 -7.98 -20.78 25.48
CA ASN A 154 -6.96 -21.84 25.51
C ASN A 154 -6.40 -22.03 24.08
N ALA A 155 -7.26 -22.14 23.08
CA ALA A 155 -6.84 -22.27 21.70
C ALA A 155 -6.01 -21.06 21.26
N ILE A 156 -6.42 -19.85 21.65
CA ILE A 156 -5.70 -18.62 21.33
C ILE A 156 -4.35 -18.56 22.02
N LYS A 157 -4.27 -18.90 23.30
CA LYS A 157 -3.00 -18.97 24.05
C LYS A 157 -2.00 -19.90 23.37
N ASP A 158 -2.45 -21.07 22.92
CA ASP A 158 -1.60 -22.03 22.22
C ASP A 158 -1.15 -21.49 20.85
N ALA A 159 -2.06 -20.82 20.12
CA ALA A 159 -1.76 -20.18 18.84
C ALA A 159 -0.77 -19.03 18.98
N VAL A 160 -0.90 -18.18 19.99
CA VAL A 160 0.06 -17.12 20.33
C VAL A 160 1.42 -17.73 20.68
N GLY A 161 1.44 -18.78 21.49
CA GLY A 161 2.67 -19.52 21.82
C GLY A 161 3.35 -20.09 20.56
N PHE A 162 2.57 -20.60 19.61
CA PHE A 162 3.08 -21.05 18.32
C PHE A 162 3.66 -19.89 17.50
N PHE A 163 2.93 -18.76 17.43
CA PHE A 163 3.40 -17.56 16.72
C PHE A 163 4.73 -17.06 17.28
N VAL A 164 4.82 -16.86 18.61
CA VAL A 164 6.03 -16.36 19.28
C VAL A 164 7.23 -17.29 19.05
N ARG A 165 7.01 -18.61 19.14
CA ARG A 165 8.05 -19.61 18.84
C ARG A 165 8.52 -19.52 17.39
N LEU A 166 7.58 -19.35 16.43
CA LEU A 166 7.90 -19.21 15.02
C LEU A 166 8.63 -17.88 14.76
N TRP A 167 8.16 -16.80 15.36
CA TRP A 167 8.76 -15.46 15.24
C TRP A 167 10.22 -15.43 15.70
N SER A 168 10.50 -16.13 16.81
CA SER A 168 11.84 -16.20 17.41
C SER A 168 12.72 -17.30 16.80
N HIS A 169 12.18 -18.13 15.90
CA HIS A 169 12.90 -19.25 15.34
C HIS A 169 14.04 -18.78 14.42
N LYS A 170 15.20 -19.44 14.48
CA LYS A 170 16.39 -19.11 13.69
C LYS A 170 16.20 -19.11 12.16
N ALA A 171 15.16 -19.80 11.66
CA ALA A 171 14.81 -19.81 10.25
C ALA A 171 13.85 -18.68 9.85
N SER A 172 13.40 -17.86 10.80
CA SER A 172 12.55 -16.69 10.56
C SER A 172 13.43 -15.44 10.48
N ASN A 173 13.66 -14.97 9.25
CA ASN A 173 14.53 -13.85 8.95
C ASN A 173 13.73 -12.56 8.83
N GLU A 174 14.32 -11.44 9.18
CA GLU A 174 13.70 -10.13 8.99
C GLU A 174 13.56 -9.80 7.52
N TYR A 175 12.41 -9.24 7.15
CA TYR A 175 12.19 -8.71 5.80
C TYR A 175 12.80 -7.32 5.69
N LYS A 176 14.03 -7.27 5.26
CA LYS A 176 14.79 -6.03 5.00
C LYS A 176 15.48 -6.13 3.65
N ASP A 177 15.92 -5.01 3.10
CA ASP A 177 16.63 -4.95 1.81
C ASP A 177 18.05 -5.54 1.91
N ASP A 178 18.15 -6.82 2.24
CA ASP A 178 19.36 -7.61 2.13
C ASP A 178 19.49 -8.27 0.75
N GLU A 179 20.60 -8.94 0.51
CA GLU A 179 20.90 -9.59 -0.76
C GLU A 179 19.83 -10.59 -1.18
N TYR A 180 19.28 -11.35 -0.23
CA TYR A 180 18.26 -12.36 -0.54
C TYR A 180 16.94 -11.73 -0.95
N VAL A 181 16.45 -10.74 -0.20
CA VAL A 181 15.20 -10.02 -0.49
C VAL A 181 15.31 -9.29 -1.83
N LEU A 182 16.42 -8.59 -2.07
CA LEU A 182 16.68 -7.92 -3.34
C LEU A 182 16.72 -8.91 -4.51
N SER A 183 17.29 -10.09 -4.31
CA SER A 183 17.29 -11.18 -5.30
C SER A 183 15.87 -11.66 -5.60
N CYS A 184 15.01 -11.84 -4.59
CA CYS A 184 13.59 -12.20 -4.79
C CYS A 184 12.83 -11.12 -5.55
N LYS A 185 13.04 -9.85 -5.20
CA LYS A 185 12.48 -8.70 -5.94
C LYS A 185 12.90 -8.75 -7.43
N SER A 186 14.17 -8.96 -7.71
CA SER A 186 14.69 -9.09 -9.07
C SER A 186 14.06 -10.27 -9.83
N TYR A 187 13.89 -11.42 -9.17
CA TYR A 187 13.24 -12.60 -9.77
C TYR A 187 11.77 -12.34 -10.11
N GLY A 188 11.03 -11.67 -9.24
CA GLY A 188 9.64 -11.24 -9.49
C GLY A 188 9.55 -10.36 -10.72
N LEU A 189 10.44 -9.39 -10.84
CA LEU A 189 10.52 -8.52 -12.00
C LEU A 189 10.87 -9.27 -13.29
N SER A 190 11.77 -10.23 -13.22
CA SER A 190 12.09 -11.09 -14.37
C SER A 190 10.87 -11.88 -14.85
N GLY A 191 10.03 -12.37 -13.92
CA GLY A 191 8.79 -13.05 -14.23
C GLY A 191 7.75 -12.12 -14.88
N ILE A 192 7.59 -10.90 -14.35
CA ILE A 192 6.75 -9.87 -14.94
C ILE A 192 7.25 -9.52 -16.34
N TYR A 193 8.55 -9.34 -16.50
CA TYR A 193 9.20 -8.99 -17.75
C TYR A 193 9.02 -10.07 -18.84
N GLN A 194 9.16 -11.35 -18.49
CA GLN A 194 8.93 -12.46 -19.44
C GLN A 194 7.46 -12.51 -19.90
N ARG A 195 6.52 -12.26 -19.00
CA ARG A 195 5.09 -12.18 -19.38
C ARG A 195 4.81 -10.97 -20.28
N PHE A 196 5.38 -9.82 -19.94
CA PHE A 196 5.32 -8.62 -20.78
C PHE A 196 5.78 -8.88 -22.22
N ARG A 197 6.84 -9.67 -22.40
CA ARG A 197 7.35 -10.04 -23.73
C ARG A 197 6.29 -10.70 -24.61
N LYS A 198 5.49 -11.61 -24.06
CA LYS A 198 4.45 -12.31 -24.82
C LYS A 198 3.30 -11.39 -25.23
N ASP A 199 2.96 -10.44 -24.37
CA ASP A 199 1.75 -9.63 -24.51
C ASP A 199 2.01 -8.21 -25.04
N PHE A 200 3.27 -7.84 -25.28
CA PHE A 200 3.64 -6.47 -25.70
C PHE A 200 2.85 -5.98 -26.93
N GLN A 201 2.62 -6.85 -27.91
CA GLN A 201 1.83 -6.52 -29.09
C GLN A 201 0.35 -6.25 -28.78
N ASN A 202 -0.19 -6.93 -27.75
CA ASN A 202 -1.57 -6.73 -27.31
C ASN A 202 -1.71 -5.49 -26.44
N ILE A 203 -0.68 -5.15 -25.67
CA ILE A 203 -0.63 -3.98 -24.79
C ILE A 203 -0.67 -2.69 -25.58
N ILE A 204 0.08 -2.60 -26.67
CA ILE A 204 0.08 -1.42 -27.57
C ILE A 204 -1.33 -1.18 -28.14
N LYS A 205 -2.15 -2.24 -28.28
CA LYS A 205 -3.53 -2.13 -28.76
C LYS A 205 -4.53 -1.70 -27.69
N ASN A 206 -4.18 -1.76 -26.41
CA ASN A 206 -5.12 -1.60 -25.28
C ASN A 206 -5.03 -0.24 -24.58
N GLU A 207 -4.71 0.83 -25.30
CA GLU A 207 -4.78 2.24 -24.83
C GLU A 207 -3.94 2.62 -23.59
N GLU A 208 -3.24 1.70 -22.96
CA GLU A 208 -2.39 2.00 -21.79
C GLU A 208 -1.04 2.61 -22.20
N ILE A 209 -0.69 2.52 -23.48
CA ILE A 209 0.55 3.04 -24.04
C ILE A 209 0.22 3.93 -25.24
N GLU A 210 0.55 5.21 -25.15
CA GLU A 210 0.49 6.14 -26.27
C GLU A 210 1.82 6.12 -27.01
N MET A 211 1.77 5.92 -28.31
CA MET A 211 2.92 6.03 -29.21
C MET A 211 2.81 7.30 -30.05
N PHE A 212 3.85 8.14 -29.99
CA PHE A 212 3.92 9.37 -30.78
C PHE A 212 4.67 9.15 -32.10
N PRO A 213 4.43 10.00 -33.12
CA PRO A 213 5.06 9.87 -34.44
C PRO A 213 6.60 9.88 -34.40
N ASP A 214 7.21 10.53 -33.39
CA ASP A 214 8.66 10.58 -33.19
C ASP A 214 9.23 9.31 -32.55
N GLY A 215 8.38 8.30 -32.33
CA GLY A 215 8.72 7.03 -31.66
C GLY A 215 8.77 7.12 -30.13
N THR A 216 8.42 8.26 -29.55
CA THR A 216 8.26 8.39 -28.10
C THR A 216 7.04 7.57 -27.65
N VAL A 217 7.18 6.91 -26.53
CA VAL A 217 6.12 6.13 -25.90
C VAL A 217 5.82 6.73 -24.54
N LYS A 218 4.54 6.90 -24.24
CA LYS A 218 4.04 7.37 -22.96
C LYS A 218 3.25 6.24 -22.28
N PHE A 219 3.52 6.03 -21.02
CA PHE A 219 2.93 4.94 -20.24
C PHE A 219 2.57 5.41 -18.84
N LYS A 220 1.41 4.96 -18.37
CA LYS A 220 0.96 5.17 -16.99
C LYS A 220 1.04 3.87 -16.21
N GLY A 221 1.73 3.91 -15.08
CA GLY A 221 1.90 2.70 -14.28
C GLY A 221 2.34 2.95 -12.85
N ILE A 222 2.56 1.87 -12.14
CA ILE A 222 2.95 1.86 -10.73
C ILE A 222 4.41 1.43 -10.63
N LEU A 223 5.22 2.17 -9.87
CA LEU A 223 6.60 1.80 -9.59
C LEU A 223 6.63 0.51 -8.77
N ALA A 224 7.06 -0.59 -9.39
CA ALA A 224 7.12 -1.89 -8.75
C ALA A 224 8.51 -2.20 -8.15
N TYR A 225 9.56 -1.66 -8.76
CA TYR A 225 10.93 -1.84 -8.29
C TYR A 225 11.84 -0.76 -8.84
N ARG A 226 12.91 -0.46 -8.11
CA ARG A 226 14.03 0.37 -8.59
C ARG A 226 15.33 -0.05 -7.95
N ASP A 227 16.41 0.20 -8.65
CA ASP A 227 17.77 0.25 -8.16
C ASP A 227 18.44 1.56 -8.66
N ASN A 228 19.76 1.68 -8.54
CA ASN A 228 20.47 2.93 -8.85
C ASN A 228 20.35 3.36 -10.32
N ASP A 229 20.16 2.44 -11.24
CA ASP A 229 20.17 2.68 -12.70
C ASP A 229 18.96 2.11 -13.43
N LYS A 230 18.06 1.42 -12.74
CA LYS A 230 16.89 0.76 -13.32
C LYS A 230 15.64 0.99 -12.49
N ALA A 231 14.53 1.12 -13.18
CA ALA A 231 13.21 1.10 -12.56
C ALA A 231 12.26 0.22 -13.38
N TYR A 232 11.34 -0.46 -12.69
CA TYR A 232 10.30 -1.25 -13.33
C TYR A 232 8.95 -0.71 -12.93
N ILE A 233 8.14 -0.43 -13.93
CA ILE A 233 6.80 0.11 -13.76
C ILE A 233 5.82 -0.89 -14.34
N THR A 234 4.84 -1.24 -13.52
CA THR A 234 3.74 -2.15 -13.91
C THR A 234 2.52 -1.35 -14.31
N GLY A 235 1.65 -1.93 -15.13
CA GLY A 235 0.36 -1.33 -15.44
C GLY A 235 -0.50 -1.14 -14.19
N LYS A 236 -1.30 -0.09 -14.16
CA LYS A 236 -2.20 0.21 -13.03
C LYS A 236 -3.24 -0.90 -12.84
N HIS A 237 -3.82 -1.37 -13.92
CA HIS A 237 -4.86 -2.41 -13.92
C HIS A 237 -4.31 -3.80 -14.22
N ARG A 238 -3.16 -3.87 -14.87
CA ARG A 238 -2.48 -5.10 -15.26
C ARG A 238 -1.10 -5.16 -14.63
N LYS A 239 -1.04 -5.58 -13.37
CA LYS A 239 0.21 -5.73 -12.61
C LYS A 239 1.14 -6.84 -13.12
N ASP A 240 0.66 -7.64 -14.07
CA ASP A 240 1.43 -8.65 -14.80
C ASP A 240 2.30 -8.03 -15.91
N ILE A 241 2.17 -6.75 -16.17
CA ILE A 241 2.92 -6.01 -17.18
C ILE A 241 3.92 -5.09 -16.49
N ALA A 242 5.19 -5.20 -16.89
CA ALA A 242 6.22 -4.28 -16.41
C ALA A 242 7.04 -3.73 -17.57
N ILE A 243 7.34 -2.45 -17.50
CA ILE A 243 8.26 -1.76 -18.40
C ILE A 243 9.51 -1.42 -17.61
N LYS A 244 10.66 -1.85 -18.12
CA LYS A 244 11.96 -1.54 -17.57
C LYS A 244 12.45 -0.21 -18.12
N PHE A 245 12.86 0.66 -17.23
CA PHE A 245 13.52 1.91 -17.54
C PHE A 245 14.99 1.84 -17.16
N ILE A 246 15.84 2.32 -18.05
CA ILE A 246 17.27 2.50 -17.79
C ILE A 246 17.57 3.98 -17.84
N GLY A 247 18.25 4.47 -16.84
CA GLY A 247 18.69 5.86 -16.75
C GLY A 247 18.59 6.41 -15.34
N ASN A 248 19.46 7.34 -15.04
CA ASN A 248 19.51 8.00 -13.74
C ASN A 248 18.41 9.07 -13.69
N ASN A 249 17.30 8.75 -13.02
CA ASN A 249 16.21 9.70 -12.82
C ASN A 249 16.01 9.95 -11.32
N ARG A 250 16.37 11.16 -10.88
CA ARG A 250 16.28 11.57 -9.47
C ARG A 250 14.85 11.47 -8.91
N ASN A 251 13.84 11.69 -9.74
CA ASN A 251 12.45 11.59 -9.31
C ASN A 251 12.06 10.14 -9.00
N LEU A 252 12.47 9.19 -9.85
CA LEU A 252 12.26 7.76 -9.56
C LEU A 252 13.06 7.30 -8.34
N GLN A 253 14.25 7.83 -8.13
CA GLN A 253 15.08 7.46 -6.98
C GLN A 253 14.52 7.94 -5.64
N SER A 254 13.80 9.06 -5.63
CA SER A 254 13.15 9.61 -4.43
C SER A 254 11.76 9.06 -4.18
N SER A 255 11.19 8.33 -5.13
CA SER A 255 9.80 7.87 -5.08
C SER A 255 9.66 6.56 -4.31
N LYS A 256 8.49 6.29 -3.75
CA LYS A 256 8.21 5.03 -3.05
C LYS A 256 7.70 3.97 -4.02
N ILE A 257 8.03 2.72 -3.74
CA ILE A 257 7.43 1.57 -4.41
C ILE A 257 5.90 1.64 -4.20
N GLY A 258 5.14 1.41 -5.28
CA GLY A 258 3.68 1.54 -5.26
C GLY A 258 3.15 2.89 -5.77
N GLU A 259 3.99 3.90 -5.96
CA GLU A 259 3.58 5.19 -6.52
C GLU A 259 3.25 5.10 -8.01
N GLU A 260 2.23 5.86 -8.44
CA GLU A 260 1.85 5.97 -9.86
C GLU A 260 2.69 7.00 -10.60
N PHE A 261 3.08 6.65 -11.81
CA PHE A 261 3.85 7.51 -12.69
C PHE A 261 3.27 7.55 -14.09
N GLU A 262 3.37 8.71 -14.70
CA GLU A 262 3.30 8.87 -16.14
C GLU A 262 4.73 9.01 -16.66
N ILE A 263 5.13 8.11 -17.55
CA ILE A 263 6.49 8.02 -18.04
C ILE A 263 6.48 8.14 -19.55
N SER A 264 7.40 8.94 -20.07
CA SER A 264 7.66 9.02 -21.49
C SER A 264 9.11 8.69 -21.78
N GLY A 265 9.35 8.03 -22.92
CA GLY A 265 10.72 7.70 -23.33
C GLY A 265 10.77 7.11 -24.72
N LYS A 266 11.97 7.05 -25.29
CA LYS A 266 12.20 6.34 -26.55
C LYS A 266 12.54 4.89 -26.30
N PRO A 267 11.92 3.94 -27.03
CA PRO A 267 12.24 2.53 -26.86
C PRO A 267 13.69 2.25 -27.29
N GLY A 268 14.46 1.68 -26.37
CA GLY A 268 15.78 1.11 -26.63
C GLY A 268 15.70 -0.37 -27.04
N LYS A 269 16.80 -0.92 -27.56
CA LYS A 269 16.91 -2.35 -27.82
C LYS A 269 17.80 -3.00 -26.76
N LEU A 270 17.27 -3.95 -26.00
CA LEU A 270 18.06 -4.89 -25.21
C LEU A 270 17.45 -6.28 -25.34
N ASP A 271 18.19 -7.27 -25.77
CA ASP A 271 17.78 -8.69 -25.89
C ASP A 271 16.42 -8.91 -26.56
N GLY A 272 16.09 -8.13 -27.59
CA GLY A 272 14.82 -8.21 -28.32
C GLY A 272 13.64 -7.57 -27.59
N PHE A 273 13.85 -6.91 -26.46
CA PHE A 273 12.89 -6.09 -25.73
C PHE A 273 13.05 -4.62 -26.05
N LYS A 274 11.96 -3.88 -25.92
CA LYS A 274 12.01 -2.42 -25.95
C LYS A 274 12.27 -1.91 -24.54
N GLU A 275 13.48 -1.41 -24.32
CA GLU A 275 13.80 -0.61 -23.14
C GLU A 275 13.52 0.87 -23.43
N PHE A 276 12.99 1.58 -22.43
CA PHE A 276 12.74 2.99 -22.55
C PHE A 276 13.88 3.77 -21.93
N THR A 277 14.49 4.65 -22.72
CA THR A 277 15.39 5.65 -22.17
C THR A 277 14.55 6.76 -21.58
N LEU A 278 14.67 7.00 -20.27
CA LEU A 278 13.93 8.06 -19.59
C LEU A 278 14.28 9.42 -20.15
N ARG A 279 13.30 10.10 -20.75
CA ARG A 279 13.41 11.51 -21.13
C ARG A 279 12.73 12.46 -20.15
N GLY A 280 12.03 11.96 -19.18
CA GLY A 280 11.37 12.71 -18.12
C GLY A 280 10.37 11.79 -17.41
N VAL A 281 10.35 11.88 -16.10
CA VAL A 281 9.28 11.29 -15.30
C VAL A 281 8.43 12.44 -14.82
N SER A 282 7.21 12.52 -15.32
CA SER A 282 6.20 13.36 -14.72
C SER A 282 5.36 12.48 -13.78
N THR A 283 5.34 12.86 -12.52
CA THR A 283 4.40 12.28 -11.57
C THR A 283 2.99 12.71 -11.95
N ILE A 284 2.09 11.74 -12.03
CA ILE A 284 0.68 12.07 -12.24
C ILE A 284 0.14 12.58 -10.91
N ASN A 285 -0.23 13.85 -10.91
CA ASN A 285 -1.03 14.39 -9.83
C ASN A 285 -2.46 13.88 -10.02
N GLN A 286 -2.82 12.82 -9.29
CA GLN A 286 -4.17 12.29 -9.31
C GLN A 286 -5.11 13.34 -8.71
N GLU A 287 -6.04 13.85 -9.50
CA GLU A 287 -7.06 14.78 -9.03
C GLU A 287 -8.05 14.03 -8.15
N VAL A 288 -8.14 14.41 -6.88
CA VAL A 288 -8.98 13.74 -5.88
C VAL A 288 -9.81 14.78 -5.16
N SER A 289 -11.12 14.52 -5.07
CA SER A 289 -12.00 15.30 -4.20
C SER A 289 -11.77 14.95 -2.73
N ILE A 290 -11.94 15.92 -1.84
CA ILE A 290 -11.67 15.77 -0.40
C ILE A 290 -12.47 14.62 0.21
N ARG A 291 -13.72 14.41 -0.20
CA ARG A 291 -14.57 13.30 0.25
C ARG A 291 -13.94 11.91 -0.01
N ASN A 292 -13.12 11.79 -1.05
CA ASN A 292 -12.50 10.53 -1.46
C ASN A 292 -11.08 10.34 -0.92
N LEU A 293 -10.59 11.27 -0.08
CA LEU A 293 -9.30 11.12 0.59
C LEU A 293 -9.37 9.94 1.56
N LYS A 294 -8.35 9.09 1.46
CA LYS A 294 -8.10 7.96 2.37
C LYS A 294 -6.68 8.10 2.89
N SER A 295 -6.38 7.47 4.01
CA SER A 295 -5.00 7.45 4.53
C SER A 295 -4.04 6.74 3.57
N GLY A 296 -2.78 7.20 3.53
CA GLY A 296 -1.71 6.56 2.75
C GLY A 296 -1.72 6.86 1.24
N LEU A 297 -2.56 7.78 0.76
CA LEU A 297 -2.49 8.25 -0.62
C LEU A 297 -1.30 9.18 -0.80
N SER A 298 -0.68 9.18 -1.98
CA SER A 298 0.41 10.09 -2.33
C SER A 298 0.25 10.63 -3.76
N GLN A 299 0.99 11.71 -4.06
CA GLN A 299 0.97 12.38 -5.36
C GLN A 299 -0.42 12.84 -5.81
N LEU A 300 -1.13 13.41 -4.88
CA LEU A 300 -2.48 13.92 -5.10
C LEU A 300 -2.41 15.33 -5.69
N LYS A 301 -3.40 15.63 -6.53
CA LYS A 301 -3.80 16.98 -6.86
C LYS A 301 -5.13 17.26 -6.17
N VAL A 302 -5.17 18.32 -5.37
CA VAL A 302 -6.37 18.77 -4.67
C VAL A 302 -6.59 20.24 -4.98
N ASP A 303 -7.79 20.57 -5.47
CA ASP A 303 -8.24 21.94 -5.64
C ASP A 303 -9.20 22.28 -4.50
N ALA A 304 -8.87 23.28 -3.67
CA ALA A 304 -9.62 23.59 -2.49
C ALA A 304 -9.55 25.09 -2.11
N GLU A 305 -10.52 25.55 -1.36
CA GLU A 305 -10.56 26.88 -0.78
C GLU A 305 -10.14 26.83 0.68
N VAL A 306 -9.35 27.80 1.14
CA VAL A 306 -9.01 27.97 2.55
C VAL A 306 -10.22 28.47 3.31
N ILE A 307 -10.69 27.69 4.28
CA ILE A 307 -11.75 28.11 5.20
C ILE A 307 -11.16 28.99 6.29
N GLU A 308 -10.14 28.45 6.99
CA GLU A 308 -9.50 29.11 8.12
C GLU A 308 -8.11 28.57 8.39
N ILE A 309 -7.30 29.34 9.08
CA ILE A 309 -6.03 28.90 9.65
C ILE A 309 -6.33 28.50 11.10
N GLU A 310 -6.33 27.18 11.38
CA GLU A 310 -6.74 26.69 12.70
C GLU A 310 -5.66 26.90 13.75
N ASN A 311 -4.38 26.61 13.39
CA ASN A 311 -3.31 26.69 14.38
C ASN A 311 -1.94 26.91 13.72
N ILE A 312 -1.05 27.55 14.48
CA ILE A 312 0.36 27.71 14.12
C ILE A 312 1.16 27.18 15.30
N LEU A 313 1.87 26.07 15.07
CA LEU A 313 2.65 25.39 16.09
C LEU A 313 4.14 25.58 15.82
N GLU A 314 4.91 25.90 16.86
CA GLU A 314 6.37 25.83 16.83
C GLU A 314 6.81 24.50 17.46
N LEU A 315 7.42 23.64 16.66
CA LEU A 315 7.82 22.30 17.07
C LEU A 315 9.34 22.15 17.03
N GLU A 316 9.91 21.54 18.06
CA GLU A 316 11.30 21.10 18.03
C GLU A 316 11.37 19.76 17.27
N THR A 317 12.12 19.75 16.16
CA THR A 317 12.37 18.56 15.35
C THR A 317 13.84 18.19 15.38
N LYS A 318 14.19 17.00 14.90
CA LYS A 318 15.60 16.59 14.74
C LYS A 318 16.42 17.56 13.87
N GLY A 319 15.76 18.39 13.06
CA GLY A 319 16.37 19.43 12.20
C GLY A 319 16.28 20.85 12.76
N GLY A 320 15.95 21.01 14.05
CA GLY A 320 15.76 22.32 14.71
C GLY A 320 14.29 22.73 14.85
N LYS A 321 14.07 23.95 15.31
CA LYS A 321 12.72 24.52 15.43
C LYS A 321 12.09 24.70 14.06
N LYS A 322 10.87 24.23 13.89
CA LYS A 322 10.07 24.36 12.66
C LYS A 322 8.67 24.82 13.01
N ARG A 323 8.08 25.57 12.10
CA ARG A 323 6.71 26.01 12.19
C ARG A 323 5.80 25.11 11.34
N LEU A 324 4.75 24.60 11.97
CA LEU A 324 3.67 23.86 11.30
C LEU A 324 2.40 24.72 11.37
N THR A 325 1.85 25.03 10.21
CA THR A 325 0.54 25.69 10.09
C THR A 325 -0.52 24.68 9.70
N LEU A 326 -1.58 24.60 10.47
CA LEU A 326 -2.75 23.79 10.19
C LEU A 326 -3.81 24.67 9.53
N VAL A 327 -4.18 24.30 8.32
CA VAL A 327 -5.13 25.06 7.49
C VAL A 327 -6.31 24.19 7.15
N ASN A 328 -7.51 24.60 7.53
CA ASN A 328 -8.72 23.92 7.11
C ASN A 328 -9.07 24.34 5.68
N ILE A 329 -9.11 23.39 4.78
CA ILE A 329 -9.44 23.60 3.36
C ILE A 329 -10.66 22.79 2.97
N LYS A 330 -11.47 23.32 2.03
CA LYS A 330 -12.66 22.64 1.51
C LYS A 330 -12.70 22.62 -0.01
N ASP A 331 -13.35 21.62 -0.54
CA ASP A 331 -13.89 21.60 -1.90
C ASP A 331 -15.43 21.50 -1.86
N ASN A 332 -16.06 21.24 -2.99
CA ASN A 332 -17.51 21.03 -3.05
C ASN A 332 -17.99 19.70 -2.43
N THR A 333 -17.09 18.86 -1.94
CA THR A 333 -17.40 17.51 -1.42
C THR A 333 -17.12 17.34 0.06
N GLY A 334 -16.29 18.17 0.67
CA GLY A 334 -15.92 18.10 2.08
C GLY A 334 -14.81 19.07 2.47
N ASN A 335 -14.29 18.88 3.68
CA ASN A 335 -13.16 19.62 4.21
C ASN A 335 -12.10 18.68 4.78
N VAL A 336 -10.84 19.15 4.85
CA VAL A 336 -9.71 18.43 5.39
C VAL A 336 -8.67 19.40 5.94
N LEU A 337 -7.91 18.98 6.97
CA LEU A 337 -6.77 19.73 7.49
C LEU A 337 -5.57 19.53 6.58
N LEU A 338 -5.02 20.64 6.08
CA LEU A 338 -3.77 20.73 5.36
C LEU A 338 -2.65 21.12 6.31
N GLU A 339 -1.57 20.33 6.34
CA GLU A 339 -0.38 20.60 7.11
C GLU A 339 0.69 21.27 6.24
N LEU A 340 1.10 22.45 6.66
CA LEU A 340 2.12 23.26 5.97
C LEU A 340 3.30 23.52 6.88
N TRP A 341 4.43 22.97 6.49
CA TRP A 341 5.71 23.23 7.16
C TRP A 341 6.38 24.46 6.54
N ASP A 342 7.04 25.28 7.36
CA ASP A 342 7.68 26.52 6.95
C ASP A 342 8.83 26.37 5.94
N ASP A 343 9.42 25.17 5.88
CA ASP A 343 10.45 24.82 4.90
C ASP A 343 9.89 24.47 3.50
N VAL A 344 8.56 24.42 3.36
CA VAL A 344 7.91 24.04 2.09
C VAL A 344 7.22 25.19 1.38
N ILE A 345 6.60 26.13 2.12
CA ILE A 345 5.82 27.23 1.52
C ILE A 345 5.85 28.51 2.36
N PRO A 346 5.92 29.70 1.74
CA PRO A 346 5.72 30.98 2.41
C PRO A 346 4.29 31.08 2.97
N GLN A 347 4.15 30.88 4.28
CA GLN A 347 2.85 30.87 4.97
C GLN A 347 2.13 32.22 4.93
N GLU A 348 2.86 33.30 4.68
CA GLU A 348 2.34 34.68 4.60
C GLU A 348 1.31 34.91 3.48
N LYS A 349 1.26 33.99 2.50
CA LYS A 349 0.33 34.07 1.36
C LYS A 349 -0.99 33.36 1.61
N ILE A 350 -1.12 32.61 2.69
CA ILE A 350 -2.33 31.83 2.99
C ILE A 350 -3.32 32.71 3.75
N ARG A 351 -4.51 32.87 3.21
CA ARG A 351 -5.60 33.65 3.78
C ARG A 351 -6.93 32.96 3.53
N ASN A 352 -7.89 33.20 4.40
CA ASN A 352 -9.25 32.70 4.22
C ASN A 352 -9.83 33.15 2.88
N GLY A 353 -10.53 32.26 2.20
CA GLY A 353 -11.16 32.49 0.91
C GLY A 353 -10.21 32.35 -0.29
N ILE A 354 -8.92 32.07 -0.09
CA ILE A 354 -8.00 31.81 -1.20
C ILE A 354 -8.20 30.40 -1.76
N HIS A 355 -8.27 30.27 -3.07
CA HIS A 355 -8.24 28.98 -3.75
C HIS A 355 -6.82 28.48 -3.97
N LEU A 356 -6.60 27.22 -3.62
CA LEU A 356 -5.32 26.51 -3.70
C LEU A 356 -5.42 25.38 -4.72
N GLU A 357 -4.50 25.33 -5.65
CA GLU A 357 -4.18 24.12 -6.40
C GLU A 357 -2.96 23.47 -5.73
N ILE A 358 -3.18 22.35 -5.06
CA ILE A 358 -2.17 21.62 -4.31
C ILE A 358 -1.73 20.42 -5.14
N LYS A 359 -0.42 20.28 -5.38
CA LYS A 359 0.16 19.17 -6.15
C LYS A 359 1.18 18.41 -5.33
N ASN A 360 1.33 17.13 -5.66
CA ASN A 360 2.20 16.20 -4.93
C ASN A 360 1.92 16.18 -3.42
N ALA A 361 0.63 16.24 -3.09
CA ALA A 361 0.18 16.06 -1.74
C ALA A 361 0.15 14.57 -1.36
N TYR A 362 0.19 14.31 -0.06
CA TYR A 362 -0.03 12.98 0.50
C TYR A 362 -1.03 13.08 1.65
N THR A 363 -1.66 11.95 1.96
CA THR A 363 -2.54 11.83 3.12
C THR A 363 -1.89 10.99 4.20
N LYS A 364 -2.08 11.40 5.45
CA LYS A 364 -1.75 10.61 6.62
C LYS A 364 -2.90 10.60 7.60
N LEU A 365 -2.89 9.60 8.48
CA LEU A 365 -3.78 9.56 9.61
C LEU A 365 -3.08 10.21 10.82
N TYR A 366 -3.79 11.05 11.54
CA TYR A 366 -3.31 11.64 12.79
C TYR A 366 -4.48 11.76 13.77
N ASN A 367 -4.38 11.08 14.92
CA ASN A 367 -5.44 11.02 15.94
C ASN A 367 -6.83 10.66 15.37
N GLY A 368 -6.88 9.71 14.43
CA GLY A 368 -8.14 9.28 13.81
C GLY A 368 -8.66 10.17 12.68
N GLU A 369 -7.96 11.27 12.34
CA GLU A 369 -8.35 12.19 11.28
C GLU A 369 -7.39 12.10 10.10
N ILE A 370 -7.94 12.11 8.88
CA ILE A 370 -7.13 12.22 7.67
C ILE A 370 -6.64 13.65 7.54
N ARG A 371 -5.32 13.79 7.40
CA ARG A 371 -4.68 15.08 7.11
C ARG A 371 -3.98 15.04 5.77
N LEU A 372 -3.98 16.16 5.08
CA LEU A 372 -3.26 16.37 3.84
C LEU A 372 -1.92 17.03 4.16
N GLY A 373 -0.85 16.51 3.59
CA GLY A 373 0.50 17.10 3.70
C GLY A 373 1.12 17.28 2.33
N LEU A 374 2.20 18.06 2.26
CA LEU A 374 2.97 18.26 1.04
C LEU A 374 4.27 17.47 1.09
N GLN A 375 4.61 16.83 -0.02
CA GLN A 375 5.89 16.16 -0.15
C GLN A 375 7.04 17.19 -0.11
N LYS A 376 8.05 16.93 0.71
CA LYS A 376 9.13 17.87 1.03
C LYS A 376 9.90 18.40 -0.19
N HIS A 377 10.08 17.57 -1.22
CA HIS A 377 10.97 17.90 -2.35
C HIS A 377 10.24 18.36 -3.61
N ASN A 378 8.95 18.06 -3.75
CA ASN A 378 8.19 18.33 -4.96
C ASN A 378 6.73 18.73 -4.70
N GLY A 379 6.36 18.94 -3.45
CA GLY A 379 5.06 19.51 -3.11
C GLY A 379 4.94 20.95 -3.58
N GLU A 380 3.85 21.26 -4.27
CA GLU A 380 3.58 22.59 -4.81
C GLU A 380 2.20 23.08 -4.38
N ILE A 381 2.12 24.38 -4.08
CA ILE A 381 0.83 25.08 -3.97
C ILE A 381 0.82 26.26 -4.92
N LYS A 382 -0.19 26.33 -5.77
CA LYS A 382 -0.50 27.49 -6.59
C LYS A 382 -1.71 28.20 -6.03
N PHE A 383 -1.59 29.50 -5.88
CA PHE A 383 -2.67 30.35 -5.46
C PHE A 383 -3.49 30.77 -6.70
N LYS A 384 -4.74 30.37 -6.78
CA LYS A 384 -5.64 30.80 -7.87
C LYS A 384 -6.30 32.12 -7.44
N ARG A 385 -6.18 33.16 -8.27
CA ARG A 385 -7.02 34.34 -8.12
C ARG A 385 -8.43 33.96 -8.53
N ILE A 386 -9.40 34.28 -7.70
CA ILE A 386 -10.80 34.29 -8.12
C ILE A 386 -10.92 35.50 -9.05
N GLU A 387 -11.07 35.26 -10.35
CA GLU A 387 -11.58 36.29 -11.25
C GLU A 387 -13.03 36.51 -10.87
N GLY A 388 -13.29 37.66 -10.21
CA GLY A 388 -14.60 38.10 -9.79
C GLY A 388 -15.43 38.57 -10.98
#